data_ed2d97502efe842f0cda19d847e93569
#
_entry.id   ed2d97502efe842f0cda19d847e93569
#
_cell.length_a   1.000
_cell.length_b   1.000
_cell.length_c   1.000
_cell.angle_alpha   90.00
_cell.angle_beta   90.00
_cell.angle_gamma   90.00
#
_symmetry.space_group_name_H-M   'P 1'
#
loop_
_entity.id
_entity.type
_entity.pdbx_description
1 polymer ?
#
loop_
_entity_poly.entity_id
_entity_poly.type
_entity_poly.pdbx_seq_one_letter_code
_entity_poly.pdbx_strand_id
1 'polypeptide(L)'
;MRVLFLLLDMPAPDKSGDMYVHLAEQFLQNGHSVTIMAPDVVHKLSFVGQERGFRVVRVRSKETQGVKSMYKKGFALATLDYYFKEAYRKFLKDAQFDWIIMPTPPITLSGFASYVKRRSHAKFYLILRDIHPQSVWSIGLLHNRVEYWFLDQKARKGYQSADIIGCMSPGNMFYIKDQYPTLKTGELTLLYNWVKAPEFVTDKTVRARLGLEEKFVSLFGGNLGKGQRVENIAYLAKHYLPDENIVFLVIAKGVEKERLQRIAKEQNLTNIWFLDFMPQADYLNLTSSVDLGLVSINESYSVPTCPSKAVSYMAAGIPILAMINPDNDYGQIIEESGAGYWTAGSDKQHAVELFDMIYKDSNLRKKMGKAGKVFYQQNCTVEVAYETMINQMEKHQNGE
;
A
#
# COMPACT_ATOMS: atom_id res chain seq x y z
N MET A 1 -13.20 -23.08 0.42
CA MET A 1 -13.43 -22.39 1.71
C MET A 1 -14.46 -21.27 1.53
N ARG A 2 -15.14 -20.87 2.61
CA ARG A 2 -16.04 -19.70 2.67
C ARG A 2 -15.27 -18.57 3.35
N VAL A 3 -14.99 -17.51 2.62
CA VAL A 3 -14.11 -16.44 3.08
C VAL A 3 -14.87 -15.12 3.20
N LEU A 4 -14.70 -14.43 4.32
CA LEU A 4 -15.25 -13.10 4.56
C LEU A 4 -14.14 -12.06 4.50
N PHE A 5 -14.18 -11.19 3.51
CA PHE A 5 -13.31 -10.01 3.43
C PHE A 5 -13.94 -8.81 4.13
N LEU A 6 -13.19 -8.16 5.01
CA LEU A 6 -13.56 -6.91 5.68
C LEU A 6 -12.71 -5.78 5.11
N LEU A 7 -13.26 -5.01 4.18
CA LEU A 7 -12.53 -3.95 3.48
C LEU A 7 -12.95 -2.56 3.98
N LEU A 8 -12.04 -1.59 3.90
CA LEU A 8 -12.33 -0.17 4.18
C LEU A 8 -12.92 0.55 2.97
N ASP A 9 -12.59 0.08 1.79
CA ASP A 9 -13.08 0.59 0.52
C ASP A 9 -13.33 -0.57 -0.43
N MET A 10 -14.30 -0.41 -1.28
CA MET A 10 -14.56 -1.31 -2.40
C MET A 10 -15.04 -0.44 -3.57
N PRO A 11 -14.23 -0.30 -4.62
CA PRO A 11 -14.59 0.47 -5.79
C PRO A 11 -15.91 0.02 -6.40
N ALA A 12 -16.64 0.95 -7.00
CA ALA A 12 -17.87 0.64 -7.72
C ALA A 12 -17.60 -0.39 -8.86
N PRO A 13 -18.58 -1.22 -9.24
CA PRO A 13 -18.37 -2.31 -10.19
C PRO A 13 -17.81 -1.91 -11.56
N ASP A 14 -18.07 -0.68 -11.99
CA ASP A 14 -17.60 -0.08 -13.26
C ASP A 14 -16.15 0.46 -13.19
N LYS A 15 -15.55 0.52 -12.00
CA LYS A 15 -14.16 0.95 -11.81
C LYS A 15 -13.25 -0.25 -11.67
N SER A 16 -11.95 -0.08 -11.93
CA SER A 16 -10.96 -1.14 -11.66
C SER A 16 -10.94 -1.49 -10.17
N GLY A 17 -10.69 -2.75 -9.84
CA GLY A 17 -10.47 -3.21 -8.47
C GLY A 17 -9.18 -2.61 -7.89
N ASP A 18 -9.13 -2.49 -6.57
CA ASP A 18 -7.89 -2.27 -5.85
C ASP A 18 -7.16 -3.61 -5.58
N MET A 19 -6.02 -3.56 -4.90
CA MET A 19 -5.24 -4.76 -4.61
C MET A 19 -6.01 -5.83 -3.79
N TYR A 20 -6.92 -5.43 -2.92
CA TYR A 20 -7.69 -6.34 -2.08
C TYR A 20 -8.86 -6.98 -2.85
N VAL A 21 -9.47 -6.22 -3.75
CA VAL A 21 -10.48 -6.74 -4.68
C VAL A 21 -9.84 -7.75 -5.62
N HIS A 22 -8.65 -7.47 -6.16
CA HIS A 22 -7.92 -8.42 -6.99
C HIS A 22 -7.53 -9.70 -6.23
N LEU A 23 -7.15 -9.58 -4.95
CA LEU A 23 -6.92 -10.76 -4.11
C LEU A 23 -8.21 -11.56 -3.90
N ALA A 24 -9.33 -10.90 -3.61
CA ALA A 24 -10.62 -11.56 -3.46
C ALA A 24 -11.07 -12.26 -4.77
N GLU A 25 -10.76 -11.65 -5.93
CA GLU A 25 -10.97 -12.28 -7.26
C GLU A 25 -10.17 -13.58 -7.40
N GLN A 26 -8.91 -13.63 -6.91
CA GLN A 26 -8.12 -14.86 -6.90
C GLN A 26 -8.74 -15.95 -6.03
N PHE A 27 -9.25 -15.61 -4.85
CA PHE A 27 -9.99 -16.58 -4.04
C PHE A 27 -11.23 -17.12 -4.80
N LEU A 28 -12.00 -16.25 -5.45
CA LEU A 28 -13.17 -16.65 -6.22
C LEU A 28 -12.81 -17.55 -7.41
N GLN A 29 -11.78 -17.19 -8.18
CA GLN A 29 -11.31 -17.95 -9.35
C GLN A 29 -10.79 -19.34 -8.96
N ASN A 30 -10.26 -19.50 -7.76
CA ASN A 30 -9.82 -20.79 -7.22
C ASN A 30 -10.93 -21.55 -6.47
N GLY A 31 -12.21 -21.24 -6.73
CA GLY A 31 -13.36 -22.00 -6.27
C GLY A 31 -13.78 -21.74 -4.83
N HIS A 32 -13.29 -20.69 -4.19
CA HIS A 32 -13.73 -20.29 -2.85
C HIS A 32 -15.01 -19.46 -2.91
N SER A 33 -15.88 -19.60 -1.91
CA SER A 33 -17.04 -18.72 -1.75
C SER A 33 -16.61 -17.43 -1.03
N VAL A 34 -16.70 -16.30 -1.73
CA VAL A 34 -16.24 -15.01 -1.20
C VAL A 34 -17.42 -14.09 -0.88
N THR A 35 -17.45 -13.61 0.35
CA THR A 35 -18.35 -12.52 0.80
C THR A 35 -17.50 -11.31 1.18
N ILE A 36 -17.89 -10.11 0.74
CA ILE A 36 -17.20 -8.87 1.08
C ILE A 36 -18.14 -7.99 1.91
N MET A 37 -17.63 -7.43 2.99
CA MET A 37 -18.27 -6.33 3.72
C MET A 37 -17.43 -5.07 3.55
N ALA A 38 -18.04 -4.01 3.03
CA ALA A 38 -17.37 -2.73 2.81
C ALA A 38 -18.29 -1.55 3.13
N PRO A 39 -17.74 -0.40 3.58
CA PRO A 39 -18.50 0.81 3.83
C PRO A 39 -19.21 1.32 2.56
N ASP A 40 -20.35 1.92 2.76
CA ASP A 40 -21.10 2.67 1.75
C ASP A 40 -21.52 4.02 2.34
N VAL A 41 -21.09 5.10 1.68
CA VAL A 41 -21.36 6.48 2.11
C VAL A 41 -22.52 7.10 1.32
N VAL A 42 -22.99 6.45 0.27
CA VAL A 42 -24.02 6.97 -0.64
C VAL A 42 -25.42 6.60 -0.13
N HIS A 43 -25.61 5.36 0.26
CA HIS A 43 -26.92 4.87 0.66
C HIS A 43 -27.17 5.05 2.17
N LYS A 44 -28.39 5.44 2.51
CA LYS A 44 -28.81 5.65 3.92
C LYS A 44 -28.93 4.34 4.72
N LEU A 45 -29.11 3.22 4.04
CA LEU A 45 -29.30 1.88 4.64
C LEU A 45 -28.31 0.89 4.08
N SER A 46 -27.83 0.00 4.94
CA SER A 46 -27.04 -1.15 4.48
C SER A 46 -27.88 -2.11 3.64
N PHE A 47 -27.28 -2.66 2.60
CA PHE A 47 -27.91 -3.63 1.70
C PHE A 47 -26.94 -4.73 1.29
N VAL A 48 -27.47 -5.80 0.69
CA VAL A 48 -26.70 -6.90 0.11
C VAL A 48 -26.98 -6.97 -1.37
N GLY A 49 -25.93 -7.22 -2.15
CA GLY A 49 -26.01 -7.37 -3.61
C GLY A 49 -24.97 -8.36 -4.14
N GLN A 50 -24.99 -8.53 -5.45
CA GLN A 50 -23.94 -9.25 -6.19
C GLN A 50 -23.13 -8.23 -6.99
N GLU A 51 -21.83 -8.19 -6.77
CA GLU A 51 -20.90 -7.29 -7.47
C GLU A 51 -19.65 -8.09 -7.85
N ARG A 52 -19.19 -8.02 -9.09
CA ARG A 52 -17.97 -8.71 -9.58
C ARG A 52 -17.95 -10.23 -9.30
N GLY A 53 -19.12 -10.87 -9.19
CA GLY A 53 -19.23 -12.28 -8.80
C GLY A 53 -19.20 -12.53 -7.27
N PHE A 54 -18.98 -11.51 -6.45
CA PHE A 54 -19.02 -11.61 -4.99
C PHE A 54 -20.41 -11.35 -4.44
N ARG A 55 -20.73 -11.99 -3.31
CA ARG A 55 -21.75 -11.49 -2.40
C ARG A 55 -21.21 -10.31 -1.63
N VAL A 56 -21.79 -9.11 -1.81
CA VAL A 56 -21.31 -7.88 -1.18
C VAL A 56 -22.35 -7.33 -0.22
N VAL A 57 -21.94 -7.05 1.00
CA VAL A 57 -22.72 -6.31 1.97
C VAL A 57 -22.17 -4.88 2.03
N ARG A 58 -22.90 -3.95 1.43
CA ARG A 58 -22.63 -2.52 1.52
C ARG A 58 -23.14 -2.00 2.86
N VAL A 59 -22.21 -1.61 3.72
CA VAL A 59 -22.49 -1.19 5.09
C VAL A 59 -22.64 0.34 5.14
N ARG A 60 -23.81 0.84 5.49
CA ARG A 60 -23.97 2.30 5.67
C ARG A 60 -22.88 2.84 6.59
N SER A 61 -22.24 3.91 6.19
CA SER A 61 -21.20 4.54 6.99
C SER A 61 -21.18 6.06 6.79
N LYS A 62 -20.48 6.75 7.67
CA LYS A 62 -20.11 8.14 7.45
C LYS A 62 -18.89 8.18 6.55
N GLU A 63 -18.74 9.27 5.81
CA GLU A 63 -17.62 9.47 4.92
C GLU A 63 -16.27 9.39 5.68
N THR A 64 -15.39 8.51 5.22
CA THR A 64 -14.06 8.29 5.79
C THR A 64 -12.94 8.79 4.89
N GLN A 65 -13.19 8.86 3.57
CA GLN A 65 -12.24 9.34 2.56
C GLN A 65 -12.62 10.76 2.13
N GLY A 66 -11.62 11.59 1.79
CA GLY A 66 -11.85 12.97 1.35
C GLY A 66 -12.22 13.97 2.46
N VAL A 67 -12.43 13.50 3.69
CA VAL A 67 -12.82 14.35 4.81
C VAL A 67 -11.62 15.15 5.32
N LYS A 68 -11.66 16.47 5.19
CA LYS A 68 -10.60 17.38 5.68
C LYS A 68 -10.51 17.42 7.21
N SER A 69 -11.62 17.18 7.93
CA SER A 69 -11.67 17.23 9.40
C SER A 69 -11.25 15.88 10.00
N MET A 70 -10.14 15.85 10.71
CA MET A 70 -9.65 14.67 11.45
C MET A 70 -10.66 14.13 12.45
N TYR A 71 -11.39 15.02 13.17
CA TYR A 71 -12.43 14.61 14.12
C TYR A 71 -13.59 13.87 13.45
N LYS A 72 -14.08 14.38 12.29
CA LYS A 72 -15.13 13.70 11.53
C LYS A 72 -14.66 12.34 11.03
N LYS A 73 -13.44 12.25 10.55
CA LYS A 73 -12.83 10.99 10.10
C LYS A 73 -12.67 10.01 11.26
N GLY A 74 -12.14 10.45 12.40
CA GLY A 74 -12.01 9.64 13.61
C GLY A 74 -13.35 9.10 14.10
N PHE A 75 -14.38 9.94 14.15
CA PHE A 75 -15.74 9.53 14.54
C PHE A 75 -16.35 8.53 13.54
N ALA A 76 -16.18 8.76 12.24
CA ALA A 76 -16.65 7.83 11.21
C ALA A 76 -15.99 6.45 11.38
N LEU A 77 -14.66 6.40 11.56
CA LEU A 77 -13.92 5.14 11.80
C LEU A 77 -14.32 4.46 13.12
N ALA A 78 -14.56 5.21 14.19
CA ALA A 78 -14.98 4.66 15.47
C ALA A 78 -16.38 4.01 15.42
N THR A 79 -17.28 4.53 14.56
CA THR A 79 -18.63 3.99 14.39
C THR A 79 -18.74 2.81 13.43
N LEU A 80 -17.69 2.52 12.64
CA LEU A 80 -17.70 1.41 11.68
C LEU A 80 -18.00 0.05 12.35
N ASP A 81 -17.37 -0.24 13.48
CA ASP A 81 -17.56 -1.49 14.23
C ASP A 81 -19.06 -1.73 14.56
N TYR A 82 -19.77 -0.67 14.93
CA TYR A 82 -21.21 -0.73 15.21
C TYR A 82 -22.03 -1.03 13.96
N TYR A 83 -21.81 -0.29 12.88
CA TYR A 83 -22.57 -0.48 11.64
C TYR A 83 -22.28 -1.81 10.97
N PHE A 84 -21.04 -2.31 11.04
CA PHE A 84 -20.67 -3.63 10.55
C PHE A 84 -21.38 -4.74 11.37
N LYS A 85 -21.47 -4.61 12.69
CA LYS A 85 -22.22 -5.56 13.52
C LYS A 85 -23.72 -5.53 13.22
N GLU A 86 -24.31 -4.37 13.02
CA GLU A 86 -25.72 -4.20 12.62
C GLU A 86 -25.98 -4.92 11.29
N ALA A 87 -25.18 -4.62 10.25
CA ALA A 87 -25.31 -5.21 8.93
C ALA A 87 -25.08 -6.73 8.95
N TYR A 88 -24.08 -7.21 9.69
CA TYR A 88 -23.82 -8.65 9.85
C TYR A 88 -25.02 -9.38 10.45
N ARG A 89 -25.59 -8.86 11.55
CA ARG A 89 -26.78 -9.45 12.19
C ARG A 89 -27.99 -9.49 11.24
N LYS A 90 -28.13 -8.49 10.39
CA LYS A 90 -29.25 -8.41 9.46
C LYS A 90 -29.10 -9.36 8.27
N PHE A 91 -27.91 -9.47 7.69
CA PHE A 91 -27.71 -10.11 6.40
C PHE A 91 -26.88 -11.40 6.46
N LEU A 92 -26.07 -11.60 7.49
CA LEU A 92 -25.08 -12.67 7.57
C LEU A 92 -25.15 -13.48 8.89
N LYS A 93 -26.18 -13.29 9.73
CA LYS A 93 -26.24 -13.92 11.06
C LYS A 93 -26.13 -15.46 11.04
N ASP A 94 -26.63 -16.07 9.97
CA ASP A 94 -26.66 -17.53 9.79
C ASP A 94 -25.59 -18.00 8.78
N ALA A 95 -24.78 -17.07 8.25
CA ALA A 95 -23.69 -17.41 7.36
C ALA A 95 -22.52 -18.03 8.13
N GLN A 96 -21.95 -19.09 7.58
CA GLN A 96 -20.76 -19.73 8.10
C GLN A 96 -19.55 -19.34 7.28
N PHE A 97 -18.47 -18.99 7.94
CA PHE A 97 -17.19 -18.63 7.33
C PHE A 97 -16.09 -19.54 7.88
N ASP A 98 -15.16 -19.91 7.04
CA ASP A 98 -13.98 -20.67 7.43
C ASP A 98 -12.85 -19.70 7.80
N TRP A 99 -12.74 -18.59 7.03
CA TRP A 99 -11.76 -17.54 7.26
C TRP A 99 -12.35 -16.14 7.17
N ILE A 100 -11.83 -15.26 8.00
CA ILE A 100 -12.01 -13.80 7.94
C ILE A 100 -10.68 -13.20 7.48
N ILE A 101 -10.68 -12.35 6.46
CA ILE A 101 -9.50 -11.62 5.98
C ILE A 101 -9.75 -10.13 6.14
N MET A 102 -8.85 -9.46 6.85
CA MET A 102 -8.97 -8.02 7.10
C MET A 102 -7.61 -7.33 6.95
N PRO A 103 -7.45 -6.35 6.04
CA PRO A 103 -6.25 -5.52 5.99
C PRO A 103 -6.26 -4.44 7.06
N THR A 104 -5.09 -3.94 7.42
CA THR A 104 -4.91 -2.70 8.18
C THR A 104 -4.47 -1.57 7.25
N PRO A 105 -4.92 -0.32 7.44
CA PRO A 105 -6.09 0.10 8.21
C PRO A 105 -7.41 -0.38 7.60
N PRO A 106 -8.54 -0.37 8.33
CA PRO A 106 -8.72 0.27 9.64
C PRO A 106 -8.61 -0.71 10.80
N ILE A 107 -7.77 -0.40 11.78
CA ILE A 107 -7.68 -1.19 13.02
C ILE A 107 -8.96 -1.13 13.88
N THR A 108 -9.85 -0.18 13.62
CA THR A 108 -11.11 -0.02 14.34
C THR A 108 -12.09 -1.17 14.11
N LEU A 109 -11.96 -1.93 13.03
CA LEU A 109 -12.76 -3.13 12.77
C LEU A 109 -12.28 -4.39 13.52
N SER A 110 -11.17 -4.32 14.26
CA SER A 110 -10.65 -5.47 15.04
C SER A 110 -11.68 -6.04 16.02
N GLY A 111 -12.52 -5.17 16.59
CA GLY A 111 -13.61 -5.59 17.46
C GLY A 111 -14.69 -6.38 16.72
N PHE A 112 -15.02 -5.96 15.52
CA PHE A 112 -15.98 -6.66 14.65
C PHE A 112 -15.41 -8.00 14.14
N ALA A 113 -14.16 -8.03 13.67
CA ALA A 113 -13.50 -9.27 13.25
C ALA A 113 -13.50 -10.30 14.38
N SER A 114 -13.13 -9.89 15.62
CA SER A 114 -13.20 -10.75 16.81
C SER A 114 -14.62 -11.23 17.13
N TYR A 115 -15.63 -10.38 16.90
CA TYR A 115 -17.03 -10.77 17.11
C TYR A 115 -17.47 -11.84 16.10
N VAL A 116 -17.16 -11.68 14.82
CA VAL A 116 -17.48 -12.65 13.77
C VAL A 116 -16.73 -13.96 14.03
N LYS A 117 -15.42 -13.91 14.35
CA LYS A 117 -14.60 -15.08 14.68
C LYS A 117 -15.25 -15.95 15.73
N ARG A 118 -15.69 -15.35 16.85
CA ARG A 118 -16.35 -16.10 17.95
C ARG A 118 -17.70 -16.67 17.56
N ARG A 119 -18.44 -15.99 16.66
CA ARG A 119 -19.80 -16.40 16.30
C ARG A 119 -19.84 -17.48 15.22
N SER A 120 -18.94 -17.40 14.25
CA SER A 120 -18.86 -18.35 13.13
C SER A 120 -17.80 -19.44 13.32
N HIS A 121 -17.01 -19.38 14.41
CA HIS A 121 -15.82 -20.22 14.63
C HIS A 121 -14.78 -20.13 13.50
N ALA A 122 -14.84 -19.06 12.69
CA ALA A 122 -13.89 -18.82 11.63
C ALA A 122 -12.49 -18.49 12.16
N LYS A 123 -11.46 -18.82 11.41
CA LYS A 123 -10.10 -18.31 11.63
C LYS A 123 -9.98 -16.88 11.12
N PHE A 124 -9.03 -16.12 11.64
CA PHE A 124 -8.83 -14.71 11.28
C PHE A 124 -7.41 -14.46 10.78
N TYR A 125 -7.30 -14.09 9.50
CA TYR A 125 -6.09 -13.63 8.86
C TYR A 125 -6.07 -12.10 8.83
N LEU A 126 -5.10 -11.48 9.51
CA LEU A 126 -4.87 -10.04 9.50
C LEU A 126 -3.75 -9.69 8.52
N ILE A 127 -4.05 -8.93 7.47
CA ILE A 127 -3.03 -8.39 6.56
C ILE A 127 -2.48 -7.09 7.16
N LEU A 128 -1.28 -7.14 7.72
CA LEU A 128 -0.65 -6.01 8.38
C LEU A 128 0.11 -5.14 7.37
N ARG A 129 -0.60 -4.21 6.74
CA ARG A 129 0.00 -3.29 5.78
C ARG A 129 0.62 -2.06 6.42
N ASP A 130 -0.10 -1.44 7.34
CA ASP A 130 0.37 -0.28 8.10
C ASP A 130 0.29 -0.58 9.59
N ILE A 131 1.36 -0.27 10.32
CA ILE A 131 1.43 -0.45 11.77
C ILE A 131 0.86 0.81 12.43
N HIS A 132 -0.43 0.80 12.70
CA HIS A 132 -1.14 1.87 13.39
C HIS A 132 -1.28 1.56 14.89
N PRO A 133 -1.25 2.58 15.76
CA PRO A 133 -1.17 4.04 15.50
C PRO A 133 0.24 4.60 15.32
N GLN A 134 1.29 3.79 15.44
CA GLN A 134 2.68 4.23 15.45
C GLN A 134 3.06 5.01 14.18
N SER A 135 2.61 4.54 13.01
CA SER A 135 2.87 5.18 11.72
C SER A 135 2.34 6.61 11.64
N VAL A 136 1.11 6.85 12.11
CA VAL A 136 0.50 8.20 12.07
C VAL A 136 1.01 9.10 13.19
N TRP A 137 1.44 8.52 14.31
CA TRP A 137 2.08 9.24 15.42
C TRP A 137 3.45 9.78 15.01
N SER A 138 4.28 8.95 14.38
CA SER A 138 5.65 9.29 14.01
C SER A 138 5.74 10.47 13.02
N ILE A 139 4.75 10.64 12.15
CA ILE A 139 4.68 11.76 11.19
C ILE A 139 3.82 12.93 11.69
N GLY A 140 3.49 12.94 12.97
CA GLY A 140 2.75 14.04 13.59
C GLY A 140 1.31 14.23 13.06
N LEU A 141 0.65 13.16 12.60
CA LEU A 141 -0.78 13.21 12.26
C LEU A 141 -1.70 12.92 13.45
N LEU A 142 -1.15 12.33 14.49
CA LEU A 142 -1.82 12.06 15.75
C LEU A 142 -1.05 12.76 16.87
N HIS A 143 -1.70 13.66 17.58
CA HIS A 143 -1.04 14.52 18.58
C HIS A 143 -1.49 14.23 20.01
N ASN A 144 -2.60 13.52 20.18
CA ASN A 144 -3.23 13.28 21.47
C ASN A 144 -2.86 11.89 21.98
N ARG A 145 -2.25 11.82 23.17
CA ARG A 145 -1.85 10.54 23.81
C ARG A 145 -3.05 9.64 24.13
N VAL A 146 -4.22 10.21 24.42
CA VAL A 146 -5.43 9.42 24.69
C VAL A 146 -5.95 8.78 23.40
N GLU A 147 -5.94 9.53 22.29
CA GLU A 147 -6.27 8.97 20.97
C GLU A 147 -5.29 7.87 20.56
N TYR A 148 -3.98 8.10 20.78
CA TYR A 148 -2.95 7.09 20.54
C TYR A 148 -3.23 5.82 21.35
N TRP A 149 -3.42 5.95 22.66
CA TRP A 149 -3.73 4.82 23.53
C TRP A 149 -4.98 4.07 23.08
N PHE A 150 -6.07 4.78 22.74
CA PHE A 150 -7.28 4.17 22.26
C PHE A 150 -7.07 3.35 20.97
N LEU A 151 -6.36 3.92 20.00
CA LEU A 151 -6.04 3.24 18.75
C LEU A 151 -5.08 2.06 18.97
N ASP A 152 -4.10 2.19 19.87
CA ASP A 152 -3.19 1.11 20.24
C ASP A 152 -3.95 -0.07 20.88
N GLN A 153 -4.95 0.20 21.76
CA GLN A 153 -5.80 -0.87 22.29
C GLN A 153 -6.60 -1.59 21.18
N LYS A 154 -7.01 -0.88 20.13
CA LYS A 154 -7.66 -1.51 18.97
C LYS A 154 -6.69 -2.35 18.15
N ALA A 155 -5.46 -1.88 17.96
CA ALA A 155 -4.42 -2.64 17.29
C ALA A 155 -4.07 -3.92 18.06
N ARG A 156 -3.79 -3.81 19.38
CA ARG A 156 -3.55 -4.95 20.27
C ARG A 156 -4.66 -6.01 20.18
N LYS A 157 -5.91 -5.55 20.18
CA LYS A 157 -7.05 -6.46 20.03
C LYS A 157 -7.04 -7.16 18.67
N GLY A 158 -6.67 -6.48 17.61
CA GLY A 158 -6.50 -7.06 16.27
C GLY A 158 -5.44 -8.17 16.28
N TYR A 159 -4.25 -7.83 16.80
CA TYR A 159 -3.10 -8.74 16.86
C TYR A 159 -3.39 -9.99 17.73
N GLN A 160 -4.07 -9.82 18.87
CA GLN A 160 -4.47 -10.94 19.75
C GLN A 160 -5.58 -11.80 19.15
N SER A 161 -6.46 -11.22 18.34
CA SER A 161 -7.60 -11.94 17.78
C SER A 161 -7.26 -12.68 16.50
N ALA A 162 -6.24 -12.23 15.77
CA ALA A 162 -5.76 -12.88 14.56
C ALA A 162 -5.19 -14.28 14.89
N ASP A 163 -5.41 -15.24 14.01
CA ASP A 163 -4.72 -16.52 14.03
C ASP A 163 -3.40 -16.40 13.26
N ILE A 164 -3.42 -15.68 12.14
CA ILE A 164 -2.25 -15.37 11.32
C ILE A 164 -2.19 -13.86 11.08
N ILE A 165 -0.97 -13.30 11.10
CA ILE A 165 -0.69 -11.91 10.76
C ILE A 165 0.32 -11.89 9.61
N GLY A 166 -0.15 -11.59 8.39
CA GLY A 166 0.70 -11.43 7.22
C GLY A 166 1.38 -10.06 7.23
N CYS A 167 2.68 -10.06 7.44
CA CYS A 167 3.54 -8.87 7.53
C CYS A 167 4.22 -8.60 6.18
N MET A 168 4.34 -7.32 5.78
CA MET A 168 4.87 -6.92 4.47
C MET A 168 6.38 -7.05 4.35
N SER A 169 7.09 -7.23 5.45
CA SER A 169 8.55 -7.42 5.47
C SER A 169 9.00 -8.12 6.76
N PRO A 170 10.21 -8.67 6.79
CA PRO A 170 10.84 -9.16 8.03
C PRO A 170 10.91 -8.08 9.12
N GLY A 171 11.20 -6.83 8.74
CA GLY A 171 11.22 -5.69 9.66
C GLY A 171 9.86 -5.43 10.32
N ASN A 172 8.75 -5.60 9.60
CA ASN A 172 7.41 -5.54 10.23
C ASN A 172 7.23 -6.63 11.28
N MET A 173 7.67 -7.86 11.01
CA MET A 173 7.57 -8.98 11.96
C MET A 173 8.40 -8.70 13.22
N PHE A 174 9.64 -8.24 13.02
CA PHE A 174 10.52 -7.87 14.13
C PHE A 174 9.92 -6.74 14.95
N TYR A 175 9.44 -5.66 14.30
CA TYR A 175 8.85 -4.52 14.96
C TYR A 175 7.65 -4.90 15.84
N ILE A 176 6.74 -5.75 15.35
CA ILE A 176 5.59 -6.21 16.15
C ILE A 176 6.05 -7.02 17.37
N LYS A 177 7.04 -7.90 17.23
CA LYS A 177 7.60 -8.66 18.36
C LYS A 177 8.25 -7.75 19.40
N ASP A 178 9.01 -6.75 18.95
CA ASP A 178 9.71 -5.79 19.81
C ASP A 178 8.74 -4.87 20.55
N GLN A 179 7.79 -4.28 19.84
CA GLN A 179 6.84 -3.34 20.43
C GLN A 179 5.77 -3.98 21.32
N TYR A 180 5.52 -5.28 21.12
CA TYR A 180 4.51 -6.02 21.86
C TYR A 180 5.04 -7.35 22.43
N PRO A 181 6.17 -7.35 23.19
CA PRO A 181 6.87 -8.57 23.58
C PRO A 181 6.06 -9.48 24.50
N THR A 182 5.10 -8.93 25.25
CA THR A 182 4.23 -9.68 26.17
C THR A 182 2.85 -10.00 25.57
N LEU A 183 2.58 -9.49 24.35
CA LEU A 183 1.30 -9.70 23.70
C LEU A 183 1.29 -11.07 23.01
N LYS A 184 0.36 -11.93 23.41
CA LYS A 184 0.11 -13.15 22.64
C LYS A 184 -0.59 -12.77 21.33
N THR A 185 0.18 -12.61 20.28
CA THR A 185 -0.31 -12.34 18.91
C THR A 185 -0.66 -13.66 18.21
N GLY A 186 -1.35 -13.57 17.08
CA GLY A 186 -1.35 -14.62 16.07
C GLY A 186 0.04 -14.90 15.51
N GLU A 187 0.16 -15.94 14.71
CA GLU A 187 1.39 -16.29 14.01
C GLU A 187 1.80 -15.17 13.06
N LEU A 188 3.05 -14.71 13.18
CA LEU A 188 3.60 -13.67 12.28
C LEU A 188 4.24 -14.35 11.08
N THR A 189 3.74 -14.06 9.89
CA THR A 189 4.18 -14.64 8.63
C THR A 189 4.56 -13.55 7.63
N LEU A 190 5.41 -13.88 6.65
CA LEU A 190 5.76 -12.95 5.59
C LEU A 190 4.70 -12.99 4.48
N LEU A 191 4.18 -11.82 4.12
CA LEU A 191 3.28 -11.60 2.99
C LEU A 191 3.66 -10.28 2.33
N TYR A 192 4.50 -10.32 1.31
CA TYR A 192 4.90 -9.12 0.59
C TYR A 192 3.70 -8.36 0.01
N ASN A 193 3.84 -7.06 -0.11
CA ASN A 193 2.86 -6.23 -0.81
C ASN A 193 2.77 -6.66 -2.29
N TRP A 194 1.57 -6.61 -2.89
CA TRP A 194 1.35 -7.10 -4.25
C TRP A 194 0.66 -6.06 -5.11
N VAL A 195 0.80 -6.23 -6.40
CA VAL A 195 0.12 -5.45 -7.43
C VAL A 195 -0.32 -6.38 -8.55
N LYS A 196 -1.52 -6.20 -9.06
CA LYS A 196 -1.93 -6.83 -10.33
C LYS A 196 -1.32 -5.99 -11.46
N ALA A 197 -0.26 -6.49 -12.07
CA ALA A 197 0.28 -5.84 -13.24
C ALA A 197 -0.66 -6.05 -14.43
N PRO A 198 -0.93 -5.02 -15.24
CA PRO A 198 -1.55 -5.22 -16.55
C PRO A 198 -0.57 -5.97 -17.45
N GLU A 199 -1.07 -6.56 -18.53
CA GLU A 199 -0.21 -6.88 -19.66
C GLU A 199 0.41 -5.55 -20.13
N PHE A 200 1.71 -5.37 -19.88
CA PHE A 200 2.41 -4.17 -20.28
C PHE A 200 2.45 -4.09 -21.81
N VAL A 201 1.56 -3.32 -22.38
CA VAL A 201 1.76 -2.81 -23.72
C VAL A 201 2.83 -1.75 -23.60
N THR A 202 4.04 -2.05 -24.06
CA THR A 202 5.13 -1.07 -24.15
C THR A 202 4.72 -0.02 -25.19
N ASP A 203 3.89 0.93 -24.76
CA ASP A 203 3.46 2.02 -25.60
C ASP A 203 4.53 3.11 -25.59
N LYS A 204 5.53 2.97 -26.47
CA LYS A 204 6.57 3.96 -26.69
C LYS A 204 5.98 5.33 -27.11
N THR A 205 4.72 5.36 -27.55
CA THR A 205 4.07 6.61 -27.97
C THR A 205 3.74 7.52 -26.79
N VAL A 206 3.73 7.02 -25.54
CA VAL A 206 3.47 7.86 -24.35
C VAL A 206 4.58 8.87 -24.15
N ARG A 207 5.85 8.45 -24.30
CA ARG A 207 6.99 9.40 -24.22
C ARG A 207 6.94 10.43 -25.32
N ALA A 208 6.64 10.03 -26.56
CA ALA A 208 6.50 10.93 -27.68
C ALA A 208 5.41 11.97 -27.47
N ARG A 209 4.23 11.55 -27.02
CA ARG A 209 3.12 12.47 -26.69
C ARG A 209 3.46 13.51 -25.62
N LEU A 210 4.40 13.19 -24.74
CA LEU A 210 4.85 14.07 -23.66
C LEU A 210 6.13 14.84 -24.04
N GLY A 211 6.72 14.62 -25.23
CA GLY A 211 7.99 15.24 -25.60
C GLY A 211 9.19 14.79 -24.77
N LEU A 212 9.17 13.51 -24.31
CA LEU A 212 10.15 12.94 -23.38
C LEU A 212 11.06 11.89 -24.05
N GLU A 213 11.06 11.77 -25.39
CA GLU A 213 11.73 10.67 -26.10
C GLU A 213 13.22 10.62 -25.83
N GLU A 214 13.88 11.78 -25.86
CA GLU A 214 15.34 11.92 -25.67
C GLU A 214 15.72 12.28 -24.23
N LYS A 215 14.75 12.30 -23.29
CA LYS A 215 15.00 12.67 -21.89
C LYS A 215 15.23 11.44 -21.02
N PHE A 216 16.04 11.59 -19.98
CA PHE A 216 16.05 10.67 -18.86
C PHE A 216 14.91 11.03 -17.90
N VAL A 217 13.99 10.12 -17.72
CA VAL A 217 12.76 10.38 -16.97
C VAL A 217 12.78 9.64 -15.63
N SER A 218 12.80 10.38 -14.54
CA SER A 218 12.66 9.87 -13.18
C SER A 218 11.22 10.05 -12.71
N LEU A 219 10.52 8.97 -12.36
CA LEU A 219 9.11 8.99 -11.95
C LEU A 219 8.95 9.01 -10.43
N PHE A 220 8.19 9.96 -9.91
CA PHE A 220 7.71 9.98 -8.53
C PHE A 220 6.19 9.95 -8.51
N GLY A 221 5.62 8.77 -8.27
CA GLY A 221 4.19 8.53 -8.45
C GLY A 221 3.42 8.16 -7.19
N GLY A 222 2.08 8.26 -7.28
CA GLY A 222 1.12 7.76 -6.31
C GLY A 222 0.54 8.79 -5.34
N ASN A 223 0.15 8.35 -4.14
CA ASN A 223 -0.41 9.25 -3.12
C ASN A 223 0.71 9.94 -2.34
N LEU A 224 0.77 11.27 -2.45
CA LEU A 224 1.74 12.12 -1.75
C LEU A 224 1.13 12.69 -0.46
N GLY A 225 0.97 11.84 0.53
CA GLY A 225 0.63 12.23 1.90
C GLY A 225 1.87 12.66 2.71
N LYS A 226 1.68 13.10 3.95
CA LYS A 226 2.73 13.58 4.86
C LYS A 226 3.85 12.56 5.17
N GLY A 227 3.61 11.29 4.92
CA GLY A 227 4.64 10.25 5.01
C GLY A 227 5.69 10.30 3.88
N GLN A 228 5.47 11.11 2.84
CA GLN A 228 6.43 11.30 1.74
C GLN A 228 7.28 12.54 1.99
N ARG A 229 8.57 12.49 1.63
CA ARG A 229 9.48 13.63 1.74
C ARG A 229 9.78 14.22 0.36
N VAL A 230 8.91 15.13 -0.07
CA VAL A 230 8.98 15.73 -1.42
C VAL A 230 10.21 16.63 -1.61
N GLU A 231 10.82 17.12 -0.53
CA GLU A 231 12.07 17.89 -0.56
C GLU A 231 13.23 17.10 -1.16
N ASN A 232 13.23 15.77 -1.04
CA ASN A 232 14.26 14.94 -1.65
C ASN A 232 14.18 15.02 -3.17
N ILE A 233 12.96 15.05 -3.71
CA ILE A 233 12.74 15.19 -5.16
C ILE A 233 13.15 16.59 -5.63
N ALA A 234 12.75 17.62 -4.87
CA ALA A 234 13.14 18.98 -5.17
C ALA A 234 14.67 19.19 -5.12
N TYR A 235 15.34 18.54 -4.16
CA TYR A 235 16.80 18.60 -4.07
C TYR A 235 17.49 17.99 -5.29
N LEU A 236 17.10 16.76 -5.69
CA LEU A 236 17.64 16.14 -6.90
C LEU A 236 17.34 16.99 -8.14
N ALA A 237 16.11 17.45 -8.28
CA ALA A 237 15.74 18.31 -9.42
C ALA A 237 16.57 19.61 -9.47
N LYS A 238 16.84 20.23 -8.33
CA LYS A 238 17.71 21.43 -8.25
C LYS A 238 19.14 21.10 -8.64
N HIS A 239 19.68 19.97 -8.21
CA HIS A 239 21.03 19.53 -8.55
C HIS A 239 21.19 19.33 -10.05
N TYR A 240 20.21 18.68 -10.69
CA TYR A 240 20.24 18.39 -12.13
C TYR A 240 19.54 19.44 -13.00
N LEU A 241 19.21 20.62 -12.47
CA LEU A 241 18.59 21.69 -13.25
C LEU A 241 19.43 22.14 -14.47
N PRO A 242 20.79 22.14 -14.39
CA PRO A 242 21.62 22.47 -15.56
C PRO A 242 21.61 21.42 -16.68
N ASP A 243 21.18 20.18 -16.40
CA ASP A 243 21.08 19.11 -17.40
C ASP A 243 19.66 19.06 -17.99
N GLU A 244 19.49 19.64 -19.16
CA GLU A 244 18.20 19.69 -19.84
C GLU A 244 17.67 18.29 -20.22
N ASN A 245 18.51 17.25 -20.18
CA ASN A 245 18.10 15.89 -20.52
C ASN A 245 17.38 15.18 -19.37
N ILE A 246 17.40 15.72 -18.16
CA ILE A 246 16.81 15.06 -16.99
C ILE A 246 15.47 15.69 -16.62
N VAL A 247 14.43 14.87 -16.54
CA VAL A 247 13.07 15.25 -16.13
C VAL A 247 12.62 14.44 -14.92
N PHE A 248 12.12 15.14 -13.91
CA PHE A 248 11.45 14.55 -12.75
C PHE A 248 9.94 14.59 -12.97
N LEU A 249 9.37 13.47 -13.38
CA LEU A 249 7.94 13.35 -13.67
C LEU A 249 7.17 13.02 -12.39
N VAL A 250 6.19 13.83 -12.02
CA VAL A 250 5.37 13.66 -10.83
C VAL A 250 3.93 13.37 -11.21
N ILE A 251 3.47 12.13 -10.92
CA ILE A 251 2.09 11.70 -11.17
C ILE A 251 1.45 11.37 -9.83
N ALA A 252 0.76 12.33 -9.24
CA ALA A 252 0.36 12.18 -7.85
C ALA A 252 -0.91 12.95 -7.50
N LYS A 253 -1.51 12.51 -6.39
CA LYS A 253 -2.52 13.28 -5.63
C LYS A 253 -2.09 13.37 -4.16
N GLY A 254 -2.63 14.34 -3.43
CA GLY A 254 -2.38 14.53 -2.01
C GLY A 254 -1.71 15.86 -1.67
N VAL A 255 -1.68 16.17 -0.38
CA VAL A 255 -1.27 17.50 0.14
C VAL A 255 0.19 17.84 -0.15
N GLU A 256 1.06 16.86 -0.25
CA GLU A 256 2.46 17.09 -0.58
C GLU A 256 2.71 17.38 -2.07
N LYS A 257 1.74 17.07 -2.97
CA LYS A 257 1.81 17.51 -4.38
C LYS A 257 1.81 19.04 -4.47
N GLU A 258 0.85 19.68 -3.79
CA GLU A 258 0.74 21.14 -3.76
C GLU A 258 2.00 21.78 -3.13
N ARG A 259 2.57 21.13 -2.12
CA ARG A 259 3.81 21.58 -1.50
C ARG A 259 4.99 21.48 -2.45
N LEU A 260 5.15 20.37 -3.18
CA LEU A 260 6.20 20.21 -4.18
C LEU A 260 6.04 21.21 -5.33
N GLN A 261 4.82 21.46 -5.78
CA GLN A 261 4.54 22.48 -6.80
C GLN A 261 4.97 23.87 -6.35
N ARG A 262 4.71 24.23 -5.09
CA ARG A 262 5.15 25.50 -4.51
C ARG A 262 6.67 25.61 -4.47
N ILE A 263 7.37 24.56 -3.97
CA ILE A 263 8.83 24.51 -3.94
C ILE A 263 9.40 24.64 -5.36
N ALA A 264 8.84 23.93 -6.33
CA ALA A 264 9.29 23.98 -7.71
C ALA A 264 9.16 25.41 -8.30
N LYS A 265 8.06 26.08 -8.01
CA LYS A 265 7.84 27.48 -8.43
C LYS A 265 8.80 28.44 -7.74
N GLU A 266 8.96 28.37 -6.44
CA GLU A 266 9.84 29.25 -5.64
C GLU A 266 11.32 29.11 -6.02
N GLN A 267 11.74 27.91 -6.42
CA GLN A 267 13.13 27.62 -6.81
C GLN A 267 13.35 27.55 -8.32
N ASN A 268 12.34 27.89 -9.15
CA ASN A 268 12.38 27.82 -10.61
C ASN A 268 12.83 26.45 -11.16
N LEU A 269 12.34 25.35 -10.57
CA LEU A 269 12.69 23.98 -10.99
C LEU A 269 11.89 23.60 -12.24
N THR A 270 12.36 23.98 -13.41
CA THR A 270 11.69 23.76 -14.70
C THR A 270 11.74 22.30 -15.15
N ASN A 271 12.60 21.49 -14.55
CA ASN A 271 12.76 20.08 -14.82
C ASN A 271 11.84 19.17 -13.98
N ILE A 272 10.95 19.73 -13.16
CA ILE A 272 9.86 18.97 -12.51
C ILE A 272 8.56 19.16 -13.31
N TRP A 273 8.04 18.06 -13.84
CA TRP A 273 6.79 18.04 -14.61
C TRP A 273 5.69 17.35 -13.83
N PHE A 274 4.53 17.99 -13.73
CA PHE A 274 3.39 17.48 -12.99
C PHE A 274 2.31 17.00 -13.95
N LEU A 275 1.96 15.73 -13.85
CA LEU A 275 0.78 15.18 -14.51
C LEU A 275 -0.36 14.94 -13.51
N ASP A 276 -1.56 14.88 -14.04
CA ASP A 276 -2.72 14.53 -13.24
C ASP A 276 -2.71 13.05 -12.86
N PHE A 277 -3.41 12.75 -11.77
CA PHE A 277 -3.60 11.38 -11.34
C PHE A 277 -4.43 10.62 -12.39
N MET A 278 -3.96 9.46 -12.77
CA MET A 278 -4.55 8.64 -13.82
C MET A 278 -4.96 7.26 -13.31
N PRO A 279 -5.81 6.50 -14.05
CA PRO A 279 -6.14 5.13 -13.72
C PRO A 279 -4.90 4.24 -13.57
N GLN A 280 -5.00 3.19 -12.75
CA GLN A 280 -3.85 2.33 -12.43
C GLN A 280 -3.21 1.69 -13.67
N ALA A 281 -4.01 1.25 -14.64
CA ALA A 281 -3.49 0.64 -15.86
C ALA A 281 -2.65 1.63 -16.68
N ASP A 282 -3.15 2.87 -16.86
CA ASP A 282 -2.42 3.94 -17.59
C ASP A 282 -1.14 4.34 -16.85
N TYR A 283 -1.21 4.42 -15.51
CA TYR A 283 -0.04 4.68 -14.67
C TYR A 283 1.04 3.60 -14.81
N LEU A 284 0.65 2.32 -14.81
CA LEU A 284 1.60 1.22 -14.95
C LEU A 284 2.20 1.18 -16.36
N ASN A 285 1.40 1.45 -17.41
CA ASN A 285 1.91 1.57 -18.78
C ASN A 285 2.91 2.72 -18.92
N LEU A 286 2.60 3.89 -18.38
CA LEU A 286 3.54 5.01 -18.37
C LEU A 286 4.80 4.69 -17.55
N THR A 287 4.64 4.01 -16.42
CA THR A 287 5.76 3.59 -15.56
C THR A 287 6.75 2.70 -16.32
N SER A 288 6.27 1.81 -17.22
CA SER A 288 7.16 0.98 -18.04
C SER A 288 7.97 1.74 -19.09
N SER A 289 7.65 3.00 -19.33
CA SER A 289 8.32 3.86 -20.30
C SER A 289 9.32 4.85 -19.68
N VAL A 290 9.47 4.90 -18.36
CA VAL A 290 10.42 5.78 -17.68
C VAL A 290 11.73 5.07 -17.35
N ASP A 291 12.77 5.82 -16.97
CA ASP A 291 14.12 5.30 -16.78
C ASP A 291 14.45 4.97 -15.32
N LEU A 292 13.76 5.61 -14.37
CA LEU A 292 14.01 5.45 -12.92
C LEU A 292 12.72 5.70 -12.11
N GLY A 293 12.44 4.83 -11.17
CA GLY A 293 11.40 5.02 -10.16
C GLY A 293 11.98 5.61 -8.88
N LEU A 294 11.40 6.70 -8.38
CA LEU A 294 11.82 7.34 -7.13
C LEU A 294 10.89 6.97 -5.98
N VAL A 295 11.49 6.60 -4.85
CA VAL A 295 10.82 6.40 -3.57
C VAL A 295 11.39 7.38 -2.58
N SER A 296 10.53 8.16 -1.91
CA SER A 296 10.99 9.09 -0.88
C SER A 296 10.02 9.06 0.29
N ILE A 297 10.52 8.65 1.45
CA ILE A 297 9.74 8.54 2.69
C ILE A 297 10.32 9.49 3.73
N ASN A 298 9.45 10.10 4.51
CA ASN A 298 9.85 10.97 5.60
C ASN A 298 10.62 10.15 6.65
N GLU A 299 11.80 10.61 7.03
CA GLU A 299 12.65 9.93 8.03
C GLU A 299 12.00 9.85 9.43
N SER A 300 11.08 10.77 9.73
CA SER A 300 10.28 10.67 10.95
C SER A 300 9.36 9.45 10.99
N TYR A 301 9.18 8.76 9.85
CA TYR A 301 8.38 7.54 9.78
C TYR A 301 9.15 6.38 10.42
N SER A 302 8.97 6.21 11.74
CA SER A 302 9.76 5.30 12.60
C SER A 302 9.29 3.84 12.57
N VAL A 303 8.39 3.47 11.68
CA VAL A 303 7.91 2.09 11.52
C VAL A 303 8.33 1.54 10.16
N PRO A 304 8.69 0.26 10.05
CA PRO A 304 8.95 -0.36 8.77
C PRO A 304 7.74 -0.25 7.86
N THR A 305 7.94 0.16 6.61
CA THR A 305 6.86 0.36 5.63
C THR A 305 7.29 -0.11 4.26
N CYS A 306 6.38 -0.75 3.53
CA CYS A 306 6.61 -1.27 2.18
C CYS A 306 5.88 -0.40 1.15
N PRO A 307 6.57 0.52 0.48
CA PRO A 307 5.94 1.43 -0.47
C PRO A 307 5.41 0.68 -1.70
N SER A 308 4.11 0.70 -1.91
CA SER A 308 3.48 0.03 -3.07
C SER A 308 3.98 0.53 -4.42
N LYS A 309 4.48 1.78 -4.49
CA LYS A 309 5.09 2.33 -5.71
C LYS A 309 6.34 1.56 -6.12
N ALA A 310 7.16 1.09 -5.17
CA ALA A 310 8.33 0.28 -5.47
C ALA A 310 7.93 -1.06 -6.13
N VAL A 311 6.88 -1.71 -5.63
CA VAL A 311 6.33 -2.92 -6.26
C VAL A 311 5.86 -2.64 -7.70
N SER A 312 5.22 -1.48 -7.93
CA SER A 312 4.82 -1.06 -9.29
C SER A 312 6.03 -0.83 -10.20
N TYR A 313 7.12 -0.26 -9.68
CA TYR A 313 8.37 -0.08 -10.44
C TYR A 313 9.03 -1.42 -10.78
N MET A 314 9.09 -2.35 -9.81
CA MET A 314 9.56 -3.72 -10.04
C MET A 314 8.71 -4.44 -11.09
N ALA A 315 7.38 -4.34 -11.02
CA ALA A 315 6.46 -4.91 -12.01
C ALA A 315 6.71 -4.36 -13.41
N ALA A 316 6.97 -3.05 -13.51
CA ALA A 316 7.29 -2.36 -14.77
C ALA A 316 8.71 -2.66 -15.29
N GLY A 317 9.57 -3.25 -14.48
CA GLY A 317 10.96 -3.58 -14.84
C GLY A 317 11.87 -2.35 -14.95
N ILE A 318 11.65 -1.33 -14.11
CA ILE A 318 12.49 -0.14 -14.03
C ILE A 318 13.29 -0.13 -12.72
N PRO A 319 14.52 0.43 -12.72
CA PRO A 319 15.33 0.56 -11.51
C PRO A 319 14.69 1.48 -10.49
N ILE A 320 15.10 1.34 -9.23
CA ILE A 320 14.57 2.11 -8.10
C ILE A 320 15.72 2.85 -7.42
N LEU A 321 15.50 4.15 -7.11
CA LEU A 321 16.29 4.89 -6.12
C LEU A 321 15.38 5.27 -4.95
N ALA A 322 15.69 4.73 -3.77
CA ALA A 322 14.91 5.00 -2.57
C ALA A 322 15.69 5.89 -1.58
N MET A 323 15.04 6.94 -1.12
CA MET A 323 15.51 7.84 -0.05
C MET A 323 14.58 7.67 1.14
N ILE A 324 14.98 6.87 2.11
CA ILE A 324 14.11 6.38 3.19
C ILE A 324 14.81 6.44 4.55
N ASN A 325 14.07 6.17 5.62
CA ASN A 325 14.66 6.01 6.96
C ASN A 325 15.57 4.78 7.00
N PRO A 326 16.80 4.88 7.55
CA PRO A 326 17.72 3.74 7.71
C PRO A 326 17.15 2.57 8.54
N ASP A 327 16.23 2.85 9.45
CA ASP A 327 15.57 1.81 10.26
C ASP A 327 14.51 1.00 9.48
N ASN A 328 14.26 1.38 8.22
CA ASN A 328 13.31 0.70 7.35
C ASN A 328 14.02 -0.36 6.51
N ASP A 329 13.72 -1.62 6.76
CA ASP A 329 14.31 -2.78 6.05
C ASP A 329 13.99 -2.83 4.55
N TYR A 330 13.08 -2.00 4.05
CA TYR A 330 12.70 -2.02 2.63
C TYR A 330 13.83 -1.55 1.71
N GLY A 331 14.75 -0.72 2.21
CA GLY A 331 15.96 -0.37 1.47
C GLY A 331 16.83 -1.59 1.16
N GLN A 332 17.04 -2.43 2.15
CA GLN A 332 17.76 -3.70 2.00
C GLN A 332 17.05 -4.64 1.02
N ILE A 333 15.72 -4.73 1.10
CA ILE A 333 14.93 -5.54 0.14
C ILE A 333 15.13 -5.06 -1.31
N ILE A 334 15.20 -3.73 -1.54
CA ILE A 334 15.48 -3.17 -2.88
C ILE A 334 16.87 -3.60 -3.37
N GLU A 335 17.89 -3.52 -2.54
CA GLU A 335 19.26 -3.92 -2.91
C GLU A 335 19.42 -5.41 -3.08
N GLU A 336 18.94 -6.22 -2.14
CA GLU A 336 19.02 -7.68 -2.18
C GLU A 336 18.26 -8.27 -3.38
N SER A 337 17.13 -7.65 -3.76
CA SER A 337 16.43 -8.01 -5.00
C SER A 337 17.17 -7.61 -6.27
N GLY A 338 18.22 -6.80 -6.16
CA GLY A 338 18.93 -6.21 -7.30
C GLY A 338 18.09 -5.17 -8.07
N ALA A 339 16.97 -4.72 -7.53
CA ALA A 339 16.05 -3.80 -8.20
C ALA A 339 16.51 -2.35 -8.21
N GLY A 340 17.49 -1.99 -7.39
CA GLY A 340 17.94 -0.61 -7.29
C GLY A 340 18.86 -0.37 -6.11
N TYR A 341 18.93 0.91 -5.73
CA TYR A 341 19.72 1.40 -4.60
C TYR A 341 18.85 2.15 -3.61
N TRP A 342 19.37 2.29 -2.40
CA TRP A 342 18.75 3.14 -1.39
C TRP A 342 19.79 3.96 -0.62
N THR A 343 19.31 5.03 0.01
CA THR A 343 20.11 5.85 0.94
C THR A 343 19.20 6.44 2.02
N ALA A 344 19.81 6.90 3.11
CA ALA A 344 19.08 7.73 4.06
C ALA A 344 18.55 8.99 3.37
N GLY A 345 17.31 9.36 3.65
CA GLY A 345 16.70 10.56 3.05
C GLY A 345 17.41 11.87 3.42
N SER A 346 18.19 11.89 4.53
CA SER A 346 19.08 12.99 4.94
C SER A 346 20.38 13.04 4.15
N ASP A 347 20.88 11.91 3.64
CA ASP A 347 22.14 11.83 2.91
C ASP A 347 21.94 12.23 1.44
N LYS A 348 21.95 13.55 1.23
CA LYS A 348 21.71 14.14 -0.09
C LYS A 348 22.84 13.89 -1.07
N GLN A 349 24.07 13.85 -0.59
CA GLN A 349 25.24 13.62 -1.42
C GLN A 349 25.23 12.20 -1.97
N HIS A 350 25.03 11.21 -1.11
CA HIS A 350 24.94 9.82 -1.55
C HIS A 350 23.74 9.58 -2.48
N ALA A 351 22.61 10.29 -2.27
CA ALA A 351 21.49 10.22 -3.21
C ALA A 351 21.85 10.69 -4.63
N VAL A 352 22.69 11.74 -4.75
CA VAL A 352 23.20 12.21 -6.05
C VAL A 352 24.17 11.20 -6.65
N GLU A 353 25.08 10.65 -5.87
CA GLU A 353 26.05 9.63 -6.35
C GLU A 353 25.34 8.40 -6.91
N LEU A 354 24.34 7.89 -6.20
CA LEU A 354 23.53 6.75 -6.65
C LEU A 354 22.70 7.09 -7.90
N PHE A 355 22.13 8.30 -7.95
CA PHE A 355 21.42 8.76 -9.13
C PHE A 355 22.35 8.83 -10.35
N ASP A 356 23.54 9.38 -10.19
CA ASP A 356 24.57 9.45 -11.23
C ASP A 356 24.97 8.08 -11.76
N MET A 357 25.16 7.10 -10.88
CA MET A 357 25.46 5.72 -11.28
C MET A 357 24.34 5.15 -12.17
N ILE A 358 23.09 5.35 -11.77
CA ILE A 358 21.92 4.86 -12.52
C ILE A 358 21.76 5.67 -13.84
N TYR A 359 21.94 6.98 -13.83
CA TYR A 359 21.79 7.84 -14.98
C TYR A 359 22.82 7.52 -16.07
N LYS A 360 24.09 7.39 -15.70
CA LYS A 360 25.21 7.22 -16.62
C LYS A 360 25.32 5.81 -17.23
N ASP A 361 24.76 4.79 -16.56
CA ASP A 361 24.91 3.39 -17.00
C ASP A 361 23.56 2.77 -17.40
N SER A 362 23.30 2.74 -18.72
CA SER A 362 22.08 2.10 -19.26
C SER A 362 22.04 0.58 -19.09
N ASN A 363 23.21 -0.10 -19.03
CA ASN A 363 23.26 -1.53 -18.80
C ASN A 363 22.92 -1.86 -17.34
N LEU A 364 23.39 -1.03 -16.40
CA LEU A 364 23.02 -1.14 -15.00
C LEU A 364 21.50 -0.99 -14.84
N ARG A 365 20.87 0.02 -15.48
CA ARG A 365 19.41 0.19 -15.46
C ARG A 365 18.67 -1.04 -15.96
N LYS A 366 19.09 -1.60 -17.10
CA LYS A 366 18.49 -2.83 -17.65
C LYS A 366 18.64 -4.02 -16.72
N LYS A 367 19.83 -4.20 -16.10
CA LYS A 367 20.08 -5.26 -15.12
C LYS A 367 19.18 -5.12 -13.90
N MET A 368 19.10 -3.92 -13.32
CA MET A 368 18.23 -3.65 -12.17
C MET A 368 16.76 -3.85 -12.49
N GLY A 369 16.30 -3.32 -13.62
CA GLY A 369 14.91 -3.50 -14.05
C GLY A 369 14.53 -4.96 -14.23
N LYS A 370 15.43 -5.77 -14.84
CA LYS A 370 15.23 -7.22 -14.99
C LYS A 370 15.18 -7.93 -13.64
N ALA A 371 16.10 -7.61 -12.73
CA ALA A 371 16.15 -8.23 -11.39
C ALA A 371 14.89 -7.87 -10.58
N GLY A 372 14.48 -6.60 -10.57
CA GLY A 372 13.25 -6.16 -9.93
C GLY A 372 12.01 -6.87 -10.47
N LYS A 373 11.93 -7.06 -11.80
CA LYS A 373 10.81 -7.79 -12.43
C LYS A 373 10.78 -9.27 -12.02
N VAL A 374 11.94 -9.92 -11.89
CA VAL A 374 12.04 -11.31 -11.39
C VAL A 374 11.56 -11.36 -9.93
N PHE A 375 12.03 -10.45 -9.08
CA PHE A 375 11.57 -10.38 -7.68
C PHE A 375 10.06 -10.18 -7.59
N TYR A 376 9.50 -9.25 -8.39
CA TYR A 376 8.05 -9.02 -8.46
C TYR A 376 7.31 -10.32 -8.84
N GLN A 377 7.73 -11.01 -9.88
CA GLN A 377 7.09 -12.24 -10.35
C GLN A 377 7.11 -13.36 -9.30
N GLN A 378 8.17 -13.43 -8.50
CA GLN A 378 8.34 -14.46 -7.48
C GLN A 378 7.66 -14.14 -6.15
N ASN A 379 7.41 -12.85 -5.84
CA ASN A 379 7.03 -12.45 -4.48
C ASN A 379 5.83 -11.49 -4.41
N CYS A 380 5.52 -10.76 -5.47
CA CYS A 380 4.65 -9.57 -5.39
C CYS A 380 3.49 -9.56 -6.38
N THR A 381 3.19 -10.69 -7.05
CA THR A 381 1.96 -10.80 -7.85
C THR A 381 0.77 -11.14 -6.98
N VAL A 382 -0.43 -10.92 -7.47
CA VAL A 382 -1.65 -11.23 -6.72
C VAL A 382 -1.82 -12.75 -6.57
N GLU A 383 -1.37 -13.52 -7.55
CA GLU A 383 -1.37 -14.99 -7.55
C GLU A 383 -0.46 -15.52 -6.44
N VAL A 384 0.78 -15.01 -6.37
CA VAL A 384 1.75 -15.39 -5.32
C VAL A 384 1.24 -14.99 -3.93
N ALA A 385 0.62 -13.81 -3.79
CA ALA A 385 0.02 -13.41 -2.52
C ALA A 385 -1.11 -14.36 -2.09
N TYR A 386 -1.97 -14.77 -3.03
CA TYR A 386 -3.01 -15.77 -2.79
C TYR A 386 -2.41 -17.12 -2.37
N GLU A 387 -1.46 -17.66 -3.13
CA GLU A 387 -0.79 -18.94 -2.85
C GLU A 387 -0.09 -18.92 -1.48
N THR A 388 0.61 -17.83 -1.18
CA THR A 388 1.26 -17.62 0.11
C THR A 388 0.25 -17.68 1.25
N MET A 389 -0.88 -16.98 1.11
CA MET A 389 -1.94 -17.00 2.13
C MET A 389 -2.57 -18.38 2.29
N ILE A 390 -2.86 -19.08 1.20
CA ILE A 390 -3.43 -20.43 1.24
C ILE A 390 -2.49 -21.39 1.99
N ASN A 391 -1.21 -21.40 1.60
CA ASN A 391 -0.21 -22.26 2.25
C ASN A 391 -0.09 -22.00 3.77
N GLN A 392 -0.14 -20.72 4.17
CA GLN A 392 -0.10 -20.32 5.58
C GLN A 392 -1.40 -20.75 6.33
N MET A 393 -2.56 -20.60 5.67
CA MET A 393 -3.84 -21.01 6.24
C MET A 393 -3.93 -22.52 6.44
N GLU A 394 -3.45 -23.31 5.47
CA GLU A 394 -3.42 -24.78 5.51
C GLU A 394 -2.47 -25.28 6.59
N LYS A 395 -1.25 -24.77 6.66
CA LYS A 395 -0.28 -25.10 7.73
C LYS A 395 -0.89 -24.84 9.12
N HIS A 396 -1.47 -23.64 9.29
CA HIS A 396 -2.11 -23.29 10.55
C HIS A 396 -3.27 -24.23 10.92
N GLN A 397 -4.04 -24.74 9.94
CA GLN A 397 -5.12 -25.70 10.18
C GLN A 397 -4.58 -27.08 10.56
N ASN A 398 -3.45 -27.50 10.01
CA ASN A 398 -2.79 -28.78 10.28
C ASN A 398 -1.98 -28.78 11.59
N GLY A 399 -1.77 -27.60 12.20
CA GLY A 399 -0.99 -27.47 13.45
C GLY A 399 0.52 -27.51 13.23
N GLU A 400 0.97 -27.19 12.02
CA GLU A 400 2.39 -27.12 11.60
C GLU A 400 3.00 -25.73 11.86
#